data_6f0b14dbb2a2e0ba7b9a0cb4449703d7
#
_entry.id   6f0b14dbb2a2e0ba7b9a0cb4449703d7
#
_cell.length_a   1.000
_cell.length_b   1.000
_cell.length_c   1.000
_cell.angle_alpha   90.00
_cell.angle_beta   90.00
_cell.angle_gamma   90.00
#
_symmetry.space_group_name_H-M   'P 1'
#
loop_
_entity.id
_entity.type
_entity.pdbx_description
1 polymer ?
#
loop_
_entity_poly.entity_id
_entity_poly.type
_entity_poly.pdbx_seq_one_letter_code
_entity_poly.pdbx_strand_id
1 'polypeptide(L)'
;MRRRQLSCAALLTALAAAGLTGCSGSTERPADAHGTTPAAPPTAAPSRPPAPEPEGPVTSPSHSPPPTRPAASPSPSTAVWKPRPGLSWQWQLDGKVDTSADVPVYDIDGFENSAADVARLHRAGRKVICYVNVGAWENFRPDRDAFPHSVLGKPNGWAGERWLDIRQLTVLRPIMERRFDMCRDKGFDAVEPDLVEGYGNDTGFPLTARDQLRYNRMIASLAHARGLSVGLKNDLPQIPQLVAHFDFAVNEECAQYDECAALSPFIAAGKAVFHVEYTEPRSGFCAESRRLRLSSMVKKPELGVWRSPC
;
A
#
# COMPACT_ATOMS: atom_id res chain seq x y z
N MET A 1 0.90 -29.35 11.36
CA MET A 1 0.89 -27.91 11.08
C MET A 1 -0.48 -27.38 11.45
N ARG A 2 -0.61 -26.69 12.58
CA ARG A 2 -1.87 -26.10 13.05
C ARG A 2 -2.08 -24.80 12.27
N ARG A 3 -3.24 -24.69 11.60
CA ARG A 3 -3.68 -23.46 10.93
C ARG A 3 -3.85 -22.37 11.98
N ARG A 4 -3.04 -21.35 11.91
CA ARG A 4 -3.20 -20.14 12.75
C ARG A 4 -4.24 -19.25 12.08
N GLN A 5 -5.41 -19.14 12.71
CA GLN A 5 -6.38 -18.09 12.39
C GLN A 5 -5.92 -16.82 13.10
N LEU A 6 -5.67 -15.78 12.34
CA LEU A 6 -5.53 -14.42 12.86
C LEU A 6 -6.88 -14.02 13.45
N SER A 7 -6.97 -14.06 14.78
CA SER A 7 -8.15 -13.57 15.50
C SER A 7 -8.04 -12.07 15.65
N CYS A 8 -8.65 -11.32 14.72
CA CYS A 8 -9.06 -9.96 15.03
C CYS A 8 -10.13 -10.06 16.14
N ALA A 9 -9.78 -9.66 17.34
CA ALA A 9 -10.70 -9.59 18.47
C ALA A 9 -11.70 -8.46 18.25
N ALA A 10 -12.82 -8.77 17.58
CA ALA A 10 -13.97 -7.90 17.54
C ALA A 10 -14.72 -8.03 18.87
N LEU A 11 -14.68 -6.99 19.71
CA LEU A 11 -15.63 -6.83 20.82
C LEU A 11 -17.02 -6.53 20.24
N LEU A 12 -17.84 -7.57 20.10
CA LEU A 12 -19.26 -7.46 19.82
C LEU A 12 -20.00 -7.35 21.17
N THR A 13 -20.48 -6.16 21.50
CA THR A 13 -21.54 -5.97 22.48
C THR A 13 -22.87 -6.37 21.86
N ALA A 14 -23.44 -7.45 22.36
CA ALA A 14 -24.75 -7.95 21.96
C ALA A 14 -25.85 -7.05 22.53
N LEU A 15 -26.70 -6.50 21.67
CA LEU A 15 -28.08 -6.10 22.02
C LEU A 15 -29.05 -7.07 21.35
N ALA A 16 -29.75 -7.82 22.19
CA ALA A 16 -30.85 -8.66 21.79
C ALA A 16 -32.14 -7.81 21.61
N ALA A 17 -32.83 -7.97 20.49
CA ALA A 17 -34.24 -7.66 20.39
C ALA A 17 -34.92 -8.67 19.49
N ALA A 18 -35.91 -9.35 20.06
CA ALA A 18 -36.75 -10.35 19.44
C ALA A 18 -37.89 -9.69 18.62
N GLY A 19 -38.36 -10.39 17.58
CA GLY A 19 -39.59 -10.01 16.87
C GLY A 19 -39.85 -10.83 15.61
N LEU A 20 -40.61 -11.78 15.74
CA LEU A 20 -41.51 -12.71 15.06
C LEU A 20 -42.05 -12.39 13.64
N THR A 21 -42.08 -13.47 12.83
CA THR A 21 -43.15 -13.97 11.92
C THR A 21 -43.51 -13.25 10.63
N GLY A 22 -43.57 -14.06 9.56
CA GLY A 22 -44.48 -13.85 8.45
C GLY A 22 -44.11 -14.59 7.15
N CYS A 23 -44.92 -15.59 6.82
CA CYS A 23 -44.86 -16.55 5.73
C CYS A 23 -45.11 -16.03 4.31
N SER A 24 -44.65 -16.84 3.35
CA SER A 24 -45.37 -17.35 2.14
C SER A 24 -45.42 -16.53 0.85
N GLY A 25 -45.13 -17.24 -0.25
CA GLY A 25 -45.81 -17.11 -1.53
C GLY A 25 -44.91 -17.10 -2.75
N SER A 26 -44.60 -18.23 -3.28
CA SER A 26 -44.91 -18.90 -4.56
C SER A 26 -44.73 -18.11 -5.87
N THR A 27 -43.95 -18.75 -6.75
CA THR A 27 -44.11 -19.10 -8.18
C THR A 27 -44.53 -17.98 -9.18
N GLU A 28 -43.71 -17.82 -10.23
CA GLU A 28 -44.00 -18.33 -11.59
C GLU A 28 -42.96 -17.81 -12.61
N ARG A 29 -42.50 -18.70 -13.48
CA ARG A 29 -41.97 -18.38 -14.81
C ARG A 29 -43.14 -18.47 -15.80
N PRO A 30 -43.11 -17.79 -16.99
CA PRO A 30 -42.42 -18.37 -18.15
C PRO A 30 -41.89 -17.44 -19.24
N ALA A 31 -41.03 -18.01 -20.07
CA ALA A 31 -40.96 -18.11 -21.53
C ALA A 31 -40.58 -16.92 -22.43
N ASP A 32 -39.47 -17.14 -23.13
CA ASP A 32 -39.13 -16.95 -24.55
C ASP A 32 -39.74 -15.77 -25.35
N ALA A 33 -38.84 -14.97 -25.95
CA ALA A 33 -39.05 -14.45 -27.30
C ALA A 33 -37.73 -14.18 -28.01
N HIS A 34 -37.52 -14.84 -29.15
CA HIS A 34 -36.49 -14.62 -30.14
C HIS A 34 -36.59 -13.21 -30.76
N GLY A 35 -35.46 -12.51 -30.91
CA GLY A 35 -35.35 -11.28 -31.70
C GLY A 35 -34.09 -11.25 -32.52
N THR A 36 -34.24 -11.37 -33.81
CA THR A 36 -33.29 -11.35 -34.92
C THR A 36 -32.48 -10.08 -34.99
N THR A 37 -31.16 -10.23 -35.18
CA THR A 37 -30.20 -9.17 -35.46
C THR A 37 -30.25 -8.75 -36.93
N PRO A 38 -30.25 -7.47 -37.31
CA PRO A 38 -29.92 -7.03 -38.66
C PRO A 38 -28.43 -6.72 -38.81
N ALA A 39 -27.87 -7.13 -39.94
CA ALA A 39 -26.47 -6.92 -40.35
C ALA A 39 -26.16 -5.46 -40.68
N ALA A 40 -24.96 -5.00 -40.33
CA ALA A 40 -24.41 -3.70 -40.72
C ALA A 40 -23.82 -3.72 -42.15
N PRO A 41 -23.89 -2.60 -42.89
CA PRO A 41 -23.32 -2.49 -44.24
C PRO A 41 -21.79 -2.25 -44.20
N PRO A 42 -21.08 -2.54 -45.32
CA PRO A 42 -19.61 -2.47 -45.36
C PRO A 42 -19.10 -1.04 -45.48
N THR A 43 -18.07 -0.73 -44.74
CA THR A 43 -17.35 0.55 -44.72
C THR A 43 -16.40 0.64 -45.91
N ALA A 44 -16.47 1.72 -46.67
CA ALA A 44 -15.60 2.05 -47.80
C ALA A 44 -14.17 2.40 -47.35
N ALA A 45 -13.19 2.01 -48.14
CA ALA A 45 -11.78 2.30 -47.94
C ALA A 45 -11.45 3.79 -48.21
N PRO A 46 -10.51 4.40 -47.48
CA PRO A 46 -10.09 5.78 -47.76
C PRO A 46 -9.11 5.87 -48.92
N SER A 47 -9.32 6.87 -49.77
CA SER A 47 -8.53 7.20 -50.93
C SER A 47 -7.17 7.81 -50.55
N ARG A 48 -6.13 7.42 -51.31
CA ARG A 48 -4.74 7.86 -51.18
C ARG A 48 -4.59 9.33 -51.69
N PRO A 49 -3.87 10.20 -50.95
CA PRO A 49 -3.55 11.55 -51.46
C PRO A 49 -2.45 11.53 -52.54
N PRO A 50 -2.42 12.53 -53.42
CA PRO A 50 -1.45 12.62 -54.51
C PRO A 50 -0.04 13.02 -54.03
N ALA A 51 0.98 12.64 -54.85
CA ALA A 51 2.38 12.91 -54.62
C ALA A 51 2.70 14.40 -54.86
N PRO A 52 3.66 15.01 -54.12
CA PRO A 52 4.09 16.38 -54.35
C PRO A 52 5.06 16.49 -55.57
N GLU A 53 4.94 17.58 -56.28
CA GLU A 53 5.83 18.00 -57.38
C GLU A 53 7.23 18.42 -56.85
N PRO A 54 8.28 18.36 -57.71
CA PRO A 54 9.64 18.70 -57.31
C PRO A 54 9.86 20.22 -57.31
N GLU A 55 10.20 20.76 -56.13
CA GLU A 55 10.63 22.14 -56.00
C GLU A 55 12.12 22.32 -56.38
N GLY A 56 12.42 23.43 -57.03
CA GLY A 56 13.74 23.82 -57.54
C GLY A 56 14.71 24.26 -56.41
N PRO A 57 15.99 24.53 -56.74
CA PRO A 57 17.04 24.69 -55.76
C PRO A 57 16.94 26.02 -54.99
N VAL A 58 16.73 25.90 -53.67
CA VAL A 58 16.71 27.04 -52.75
C VAL A 58 18.12 27.22 -52.16
N THR A 59 18.66 28.42 -52.36
CA THR A 59 19.94 28.87 -51.80
C THR A 59 19.86 28.92 -50.26
N SER A 60 20.76 28.23 -49.60
CA SER A 60 20.88 28.20 -48.13
C SER A 60 21.32 29.54 -47.57
N PRO A 61 20.61 30.11 -46.57
CA PRO A 61 21.17 31.16 -45.73
C PRO A 61 22.07 30.54 -44.67
N SER A 62 23.24 31.15 -44.49
CA SER A 62 24.21 30.85 -43.46
C SER A 62 23.59 30.96 -42.07
N HIS A 63 23.42 29.85 -41.35
CA HIS A 63 22.96 29.86 -39.96
C HIS A 63 24.14 29.91 -39.03
N SER A 64 24.23 31.00 -38.26
CA SER A 64 25.04 31.06 -37.05
C SER A 64 24.49 30.05 -36.03
N PRO A 65 25.34 29.29 -35.33
CA PRO A 65 24.88 28.34 -34.31
C PRO A 65 24.13 29.07 -33.21
N PRO A 66 23.01 28.52 -32.72
CA PRO A 66 22.29 29.06 -31.59
C PRO A 66 23.17 29.02 -30.31
N PRO A 67 23.01 29.96 -29.38
CA PRO A 67 23.76 29.94 -28.13
C PRO A 67 23.47 28.64 -27.37
N THR A 68 24.54 27.94 -27.04
CA THR A 68 24.49 26.74 -26.20
C THR A 68 23.85 27.10 -24.85
N ARG A 69 22.62 26.61 -24.64
CA ARG A 69 21.96 26.68 -23.34
C ARG A 69 22.88 25.96 -22.32
N PRO A 70 23.22 26.60 -21.18
CA PRO A 70 23.97 25.88 -20.14
C PRO A 70 23.25 24.59 -19.81
N ALA A 71 23.98 23.48 -19.81
CA ALA A 71 23.46 22.21 -19.34
C ALA A 71 22.94 22.41 -17.92
N ALA A 72 21.64 22.12 -17.70
CA ALA A 72 21.08 22.13 -16.36
C ALA A 72 21.95 21.19 -15.51
N SER A 73 22.53 21.72 -14.45
CA SER A 73 23.23 20.89 -13.47
C SER A 73 22.29 19.76 -13.06
N PRO A 74 22.77 18.49 -12.99
CA PRO A 74 21.93 17.41 -12.52
C PRO A 74 21.44 17.79 -11.12
N SER A 75 20.12 17.82 -10.95
CA SER A 75 19.51 17.92 -9.62
C SER A 75 20.14 16.83 -8.75
N PRO A 76 20.50 17.12 -7.48
CA PRO A 76 21.05 16.10 -6.63
C PRO A 76 20.09 14.91 -6.62
N SER A 77 20.58 13.74 -7.03
CA SER A 77 19.90 12.49 -6.85
C SER A 77 19.69 12.33 -5.34
N THR A 78 18.50 12.64 -4.85
CA THR A 78 18.16 12.38 -3.46
C THR A 78 18.14 10.86 -3.31
N ALA A 79 19.22 10.31 -2.72
CA ALA A 79 19.29 8.89 -2.43
C ALA A 79 18.05 8.50 -1.62
N VAL A 80 17.39 7.41 -2.02
CA VAL A 80 16.22 6.87 -1.31
C VAL A 80 16.59 6.70 0.17
N TRP A 81 15.75 7.23 1.06
CA TRP A 81 15.96 7.11 2.50
C TRP A 81 15.91 5.63 2.92
N LYS A 82 16.89 5.20 3.70
CA LYS A 82 16.96 3.83 4.23
C LYS A 82 17.04 3.88 5.75
N PRO A 83 15.93 3.59 6.45
CA PRO A 83 15.89 3.64 7.91
C PRO A 83 16.79 2.56 8.52
N ARG A 84 17.57 2.96 9.52
CA ARG A 84 18.48 2.07 10.25
C ARG A 84 17.84 1.58 11.54
N PRO A 85 18.26 0.42 12.07
CA PRO A 85 17.78 -0.08 13.36
C PRO A 85 17.97 0.92 14.50
N GLY A 86 16.99 0.96 15.44
CA GLY A 86 17.04 1.78 16.66
C GLY A 86 16.44 3.18 16.52
N LEU A 87 15.82 3.52 15.39
CA LEU A 87 15.08 4.78 15.25
C LEU A 87 13.79 4.71 16.05
N SER A 88 13.55 5.70 16.93
CA SER A 88 12.23 5.87 17.53
C SER A 88 11.24 6.42 16.51
N TRP A 89 9.96 6.10 16.67
CA TRP A 89 8.95 6.43 15.70
C TRP A 89 7.58 6.64 16.33
N GLN A 90 6.71 7.37 15.63
CA GLN A 90 5.29 7.48 15.92
C GLN A 90 4.50 6.84 14.78
N TRP A 91 3.51 6.02 15.13
CA TRP A 91 2.54 5.47 14.20
C TRP A 91 1.17 6.05 14.53
N GLN A 92 0.64 6.88 13.63
CA GLN A 92 -0.66 7.49 13.84
C GLN A 92 -1.46 7.42 12.55
N LEU A 93 -2.44 6.55 12.51
CA LEU A 93 -3.31 6.33 11.34
C LEU A 93 -4.72 6.93 11.54
N ASP A 94 -5.07 7.30 12.77
CA ASP A 94 -6.34 7.94 13.07
C ASP A 94 -6.18 9.47 13.15
N GLY A 95 -6.96 10.16 12.30
CA GLY A 95 -7.07 11.62 12.27
C GLY A 95 -5.84 12.35 11.73
N LYS A 96 -5.86 13.68 11.85
CA LYS A 96 -4.71 14.52 11.50
C LYS A 96 -3.52 14.29 12.41
N VAL A 97 -2.33 14.23 11.81
CA VAL A 97 -1.11 13.98 12.56
C VAL A 97 -0.88 15.02 13.67
N ASP A 98 -0.65 14.52 14.87
CA ASP A 98 -0.12 15.25 16.01
C ASP A 98 1.42 15.22 15.97
N THR A 99 2.05 16.38 15.93
CA THR A 99 3.51 16.51 15.79
C THR A 99 4.23 16.64 17.13
N SER A 100 3.54 16.43 18.26
CA SER A 100 4.10 16.64 19.62
C SER A 100 5.11 15.57 20.04
N ALA A 101 5.06 14.36 19.46
CA ALA A 101 6.03 13.33 19.75
C ALA A 101 7.42 13.70 19.21
N ASP A 102 8.41 13.74 20.10
CA ASP A 102 9.81 14.04 19.69
C ASP A 102 10.50 12.76 19.21
N VAL A 103 10.25 12.41 17.96
CA VAL A 103 10.79 11.22 17.29
C VAL A 103 11.23 11.54 15.87
N PRO A 104 12.27 10.90 15.33
CA PRO A 104 12.78 11.16 14.00
C PRO A 104 11.89 10.63 12.87
N VAL A 105 10.96 9.70 13.16
CA VAL A 105 10.15 9.04 12.14
C VAL A 105 8.68 9.10 12.51
N TYR A 106 7.85 9.48 11.55
CA TYR A 106 6.39 9.42 11.63
C TYR A 106 5.86 8.52 10.52
N ASP A 107 4.95 7.65 10.87
CA ASP A 107 4.17 6.85 9.94
C ASP A 107 2.71 7.27 10.07
N ILE A 108 2.13 7.78 9.00
CA ILE A 108 0.83 8.45 9.00
C ILE A 108 0.01 8.10 7.76
N ASP A 109 -1.31 8.13 7.89
CA ASP A 109 -2.23 7.84 6.77
C ASP A 109 -1.98 8.80 5.60
N GLY A 110 -1.73 8.21 4.42
CA GLY A 110 -1.40 8.95 3.20
C GLY A 110 -2.58 9.75 2.64
N PHE A 111 -3.81 9.29 2.81
CA PHE A 111 -4.99 9.99 2.30
C PHE A 111 -5.40 11.14 3.20
N GLU A 112 -5.38 10.95 4.52
CA GLU A 112 -5.90 11.91 5.49
C GLU A 112 -4.95 13.07 5.78
N ASN A 113 -3.65 12.90 5.53
CA ASN A 113 -2.66 13.94 5.75
C ASN A 113 -2.26 14.64 4.46
N SER A 114 -2.09 15.95 4.54
CA SER A 114 -1.77 16.81 3.40
C SER A 114 -0.26 16.95 3.17
N ALA A 115 0.14 17.43 1.98
CA ALA A 115 1.53 17.83 1.72
C ALA A 115 2.04 18.87 2.71
N ALA A 116 1.17 19.74 3.23
CA ALA A 116 1.54 20.74 4.24
C ALA A 116 1.88 20.09 5.60
N ASP A 117 1.19 18.99 5.96
CA ASP A 117 1.46 18.22 7.17
C ASP A 117 2.83 17.53 7.06
N VAL A 118 3.10 16.88 5.93
CA VAL A 118 4.41 16.28 5.63
C VAL A 118 5.52 17.33 5.67
N ALA A 119 5.33 18.46 5.00
CA ALA A 119 6.30 19.55 5.01
C ALA A 119 6.53 20.12 6.42
N ARG A 120 5.51 20.12 7.30
CA ARG A 120 5.66 20.54 8.70
C ARG A 120 6.57 19.57 9.47
N LEU A 121 6.40 18.26 9.28
CA LEU A 121 7.28 17.24 9.86
C LEU A 121 8.72 17.36 9.33
N HIS A 122 8.89 17.56 8.04
CA HIS A 122 10.22 17.76 7.43
C HIS A 122 10.93 19.02 7.99
N ARG A 123 10.22 20.13 8.17
CA ARG A 123 10.81 21.33 8.82
C ARG A 123 11.28 21.07 10.25
N ALA A 124 10.69 20.10 10.93
CA ALA A 124 11.13 19.63 12.24
C ALA A 124 12.23 18.55 12.17
N GLY A 125 12.81 18.31 10.98
CA GLY A 125 13.89 17.33 10.77
C GLY A 125 13.43 15.86 10.77
N ARG A 126 12.14 15.58 10.59
CA ARG A 126 11.55 14.25 10.71
C ARG A 126 11.36 13.60 9.35
N LYS A 127 11.50 12.28 9.27
CA LYS A 127 11.16 11.46 8.11
C LYS A 127 9.72 10.97 8.22
N VAL A 128 9.03 10.87 7.07
CA VAL A 128 7.61 10.58 7.06
C VAL A 128 7.31 9.39 6.14
N ILE A 129 6.69 8.36 6.71
CA ILE A 129 6.21 7.15 6.02
C ILE A 129 4.74 7.37 5.68
N CYS A 130 4.35 7.01 4.48
CA CYS A 130 3.00 7.07 3.96
C CYS A 130 2.34 5.70 4.13
N TYR A 131 1.45 5.56 5.11
CA TYR A 131 0.60 4.38 5.19
C TYR A 131 -0.42 4.38 4.04
N VAL A 132 -0.51 3.27 3.33
CA VAL A 132 -1.55 3.00 2.33
C VAL A 132 -1.89 1.52 2.30
N ASN A 133 -3.17 1.18 2.34
CA ASN A 133 -3.60 -0.19 2.16
C ASN A 133 -3.40 -0.62 0.69
N VAL A 134 -2.77 -1.75 0.45
CA VAL A 134 -2.56 -2.31 -0.89
C VAL A 134 -3.14 -3.71 -1.05
N GLY A 135 -3.50 -4.38 0.05
CA GLY A 135 -4.06 -5.73 0.06
C GLY A 135 -5.57 -5.77 0.23
N ALA A 136 -6.21 -4.63 0.56
CA ALA A 136 -7.66 -4.52 0.65
C ALA A 136 -8.19 -3.27 -0.04
N TRP A 137 -9.45 -3.37 -0.44
CA TRP A 137 -10.29 -2.25 -0.86
C TRP A 137 -10.98 -1.66 0.38
N GLU A 138 -11.06 -0.35 0.43
CA GLU A 138 -11.65 0.42 1.51
C GLU A 138 -12.77 1.31 0.94
N ASN A 139 -14.03 1.15 1.41
CA ASN A 139 -15.20 1.84 0.86
C ASN A 139 -15.22 3.35 1.12
N PHE A 140 -14.39 3.81 2.03
CA PHE A 140 -14.28 5.21 2.44
C PHE A 140 -13.13 5.97 1.74
N ARG A 141 -12.27 5.29 0.98
CA ARG A 141 -11.20 5.97 0.25
C ARG A 141 -11.71 6.67 -1.02
N PRO A 142 -11.13 7.81 -1.38
CA PRO A 142 -11.59 8.58 -2.55
C PRO A 142 -11.40 7.83 -3.88
N ASP A 143 -10.50 6.86 -3.93
CA ASP A 143 -10.20 6.05 -5.13
C ASP A 143 -10.95 4.71 -5.18
N ARG A 144 -11.90 4.46 -4.28
CA ARG A 144 -12.65 3.20 -4.18
C ARG A 144 -13.28 2.74 -5.50
N ASP A 145 -13.75 3.69 -6.30
CA ASP A 145 -14.44 3.41 -7.57
C ASP A 145 -13.48 2.99 -8.70
N ALA A 146 -12.17 3.09 -8.47
CA ALA A 146 -11.16 2.58 -9.41
C ALA A 146 -11.00 1.06 -9.37
N PHE A 147 -11.54 0.39 -8.34
CA PHE A 147 -11.44 -1.05 -8.16
C PHE A 147 -12.65 -1.74 -8.77
N PRO A 148 -12.51 -2.55 -9.82
CA PRO A 148 -13.62 -3.32 -10.36
C PRO A 148 -14.07 -4.39 -9.37
N HIS A 149 -15.37 -4.71 -9.37
CA HIS A 149 -15.93 -5.72 -8.47
C HIS A 149 -15.24 -7.08 -8.55
N SER A 150 -14.68 -7.44 -9.71
CA SER A 150 -14.00 -8.72 -9.94
C SER A 150 -12.75 -8.94 -9.09
N VAL A 151 -12.16 -7.89 -8.51
CA VAL A 151 -11.01 -8.00 -7.62
C VAL A 151 -11.38 -7.92 -6.13
N LEU A 152 -12.66 -7.72 -5.79
CA LEU A 152 -13.12 -7.57 -4.41
C LEU A 152 -13.50 -8.92 -3.81
N GLY A 153 -12.75 -9.34 -2.80
CA GLY A 153 -12.94 -10.58 -2.08
C GLY A 153 -13.91 -10.50 -0.89
N LYS A 154 -13.68 -11.35 0.11
CA LYS A 154 -14.41 -11.35 1.38
C LYS A 154 -14.04 -10.13 2.23
N PRO A 155 -14.89 -9.73 3.19
CA PRO A 155 -14.48 -8.80 4.24
C PRO A 155 -13.24 -9.31 4.98
N ASN A 156 -12.35 -8.41 5.39
CA ASN A 156 -11.11 -8.74 6.10
C ASN A 156 -11.21 -8.61 7.63
N GLY A 157 -12.39 -8.25 8.13
CA GLY A 157 -12.65 -8.03 9.56
C GLY A 157 -12.76 -6.55 9.95
N TRP A 158 -12.23 -5.64 9.15
CA TRP A 158 -12.39 -4.20 9.34
C TRP A 158 -13.65 -3.68 8.63
N ALA A 159 -14.34 -2.75 9.28
CA ALA A 159 -15.59 -2.20 8.74
C ALA A 159 -15.32 -1.44 7.43
N GLY A 160 -16.02 -1.84 6.37
CA GLY A 160 -15.88 -1.20 5.07
C GLY A 160 -14.74 -1.71 4.20
N GLU A 161 -14.00 -2.75 4.64
CA GLU A 161 -12.87 -3.30 3.92
C GLU A 161 -13.12 -4.70 3.35
N ARG A 162 -12.48 -4.98 2.22
CA ARG A 162 -12.53 -6.28 1.55
C ARG A 162 -11.17 -6.62 0.95
N TRP A 163 -10.74 -7.88 1.12
CA TRP A 163 -9.53 -8.40 0.49
C TRP A 163 -9.50 -8.17 -1.02
N LEU A 164 -8.32 -8.00 -1.60
CA LEU A 164 -8.10 -7.90 -3.03
C LEU A 164 -7.61 -9.22 -3.64
N ASP A 165 -8.05 -9.52 -4.87
CA ASP A 165 -7.44 -10.57 -5.68
C ASP A 165 -6.07 -10.10 -6.23
N ILE A 166 -5.04 -10.25 -5.42
CA ILE A 166 -3.68 -9.82 -5.75
C ILE A 166 -3.05 -10.56 -6.95
N ARG A 167 -3.73 -11.58 -7.50
CA ARG A 167 -3.30 -12.25 -8.74
C ARG A 167 -3.54 -11.36 -9.97
N GLN A 168 -4.47 -10.41 -9.88
CA GLN A 168 -4.88 -9.49 -10.94
C GLN A 168 -3.92 -8.30 -11.07
N LEU A 169 -2.63 -8.57 -11.29
CA LEU A 169 -1.59 -7.53 -11.31
C LEU A 169 -1.86 -6.43 -12.33
N THR A 170 -2.38 -6.76 -13.50
CA THR A 170 -2.67 -5.79 -14.57
C THR A 170 -3.77 -4.81 -14.19
N VAL A 171 -4.69 -5.22 -13.34
CA VAL A 171 -5.79 -4.39 -12.83
C VAL A 171 -5.32 -3.53 -11.65
N LEU A 172 -4.60 -4.16 -10.70
CA LEU A 172 -4.22 -3.49 -9.44
C LEU A 172 -3.03 -2.55 -9.62
N ARG A 173 -2.07 -2.88 -10.50
CA ARG A 173 -0.87 -2.06 -10.71
C ARG A 173 -1.18 -0.58 -10.95
N PRO A 174 -2.01 -0.16 -11.92
CA PRO A 174 -2.26 1.26 -12.15
C PRO A 174 -2.96 1.96 -10.99
N ILE A 175 -3.69 1.23 -10.12
CA ILE A 175 -4.31 1.78 -8.92
C ILE A 175 -3.23 2.05 -7.87
N MET A 176 -2.36 1.07 -7.62
CA MET A 176 -1.25 1.22 -6.65
C MET A 176 -0.22 2.24 -7.12
N GLU A 177 0.01 2.36 -8.41
CA GLU A 177 0.82 3.43 -8.99
C GLU A 177 0.29 4.80 -8.59
N ARG A 178 -1.01 5.06 -8.72
CA ARG A 178 -1.62 6.34 -8.32
C ARG A 178 -1.56 6.57 -6.81
N ARG A 179 -1.75 5.53 -5.98
CA ARG A 179 -1.58 5.64 -4.52
C ARG A 179 -0.16 6.06 -4.15
N PHE A 180 0.85 5.47 -4.78
CA PHE A 180 2.25 5.83 -4.52
C PHE A 180 2.67 7.15 -5.17
N ASP A 181 2.08 7.54 -6.30
CA ASP A 181 2.22 8.89 -6.85
C ASP A 181 1.69 9.93 -5.86
N MET A 182 0.54 9.70 -5.24
CA MET A 182 0.01 10.56 -4.18
C MET A 182 0.99 10.70 -3.00
N CYS A 183 1.58 9.60 -2.53
CA CYS A 183 2.58 9.66 -1.45
C CYS A 183 3.80 10.51 -1.87
N ARG A 184 4.36 10.25 -3.06
CA ARG A 184 5.48 11.03 -3.61
C ARG A 184 5.13 12.50 -3.74
N ASP A 185 3.98 12.83 -4.32
CA ASP A 185 3.56 14.20 -4.62
C ASP A 185 3.24 15.00 -3.35
N LYS A 186 2.84 14.33 -2.28
CA LYS A 186 2.72 14.91 -0.93
C LYS A 186 4.08 15.06 -0.22
N GLY A 187 5.15 14.47 -0.78
CA GLY A 187 6.52 14.62 -0.27
C GLY A 187 6.93 13.58 0.77
N PHE A 188 6.23 12.48 0.92
CA PHE A 188 6.65 11.40 1.84
C PHE A 188 8.01 10.82 1.44
N ASP A 189 8.76 10.30 2.43
CA ASP A 189 10.08 9.68 2.24
C ASP A 189 9.98 8.17 1.96
N ALA A 190 8.89 7.54 2.39
CA ALA A 190 8.68 6.11 2.31
C ALA A 190 7.19 5.76 2.22
N VAL A 191 6.91 4.48 1.95
CA VAL A 191 5.56 3.91 2.04
C VAL A 191 5.56 2.69 2.96
N GLU A 192 4.49 2.56 3.75
CA GLU A 192 4.06 1.34 4.42
C GLU A 192 2.86 0.78 3.65
N PRO A 193 3.06 -0.19 2.76
CA PRO A 193 1.98 -0.88 2.07
C PRO A 193 1.37 -1.95 2.99
N ASP A 194 0.11 -1.78 3.38
CA ASP A 194 -0.56 -2.68 4.32
C ASP A 194 -1.26 -3.86 3.65
N LEU A 195 -1.52 -4.92 4.44
CA LEU A 195 -2.21 -6.17 4.07
C LEU A 195 -1.51 -6.93 2.93
N VAL A 196 -0.19 -7.10 3.06
CA VAL A 196 0.66 -7.79 2.08
C VAL A 196 0.92 -9.26 2.41
N GLU A 197 0.04 -9.90 3.22
CA GLU A 197 0.07 -11.32 3.61
C GLU A 197 -1.27 -12.03 3.41
N GLY A 198 -2.11 -11.54 2.48
CA GLY A 198 -3.46 -12.06 2.24
C GLY A 198 -3.54 -13.57 1.94
N TYR A 199 -2.46 -14.18 1.40
CA TYR A 199 -2.44 -15.61 1.07
C TYR A 199 -2.62 -16.54 2.29
N GLY A 200 -2.37 -16.03 3.50
CA GLY A 200 -2.58 -16.73 4.77
C GLY A 200 -4.03 -16.65 5.28
N ASN A 201 -4.88 -15.85 4.63
CA ASN A 201 -6.22 -15.49 5.08
C ASN A 201 -7.32 -16.04 4.16
N ASP A 202 -8.57 -16.09 4.67
CA ASP A 202 -9.74 -16.44 3.87
C ASP A 202 -10.22 -15.22 3.08
N THR A 203 -9.50 -14.90 2.01
CA THR A 203 -9.78 -13.74 1.16
C THR A 203 -10.96 -13.92 0.21
N GLY A 204 -11.48 -15.15 0.08
CA GLY A 204 -12.44 -15.52 -0.97
C GLY A 204 -11.78 -15.88 -2.29
N PHE A 205 -10.45 -15.79 -2.39
CA PHE A 205 -9.66 -16.18 -3.55
C PHE A 205 -8.64 -17.26 -3.19
N PRO A 206 -8.31 -18.20 -4.09
CA PRO A 206 -7.29 -19.22 -3.84
C PRO A 206 -5.87 -18.61 -4.01
N LEU A 207 -5.53 -17.64 -3.16
CA LEU A 207 -4.21 -17.01 -3.17
C LEU A 207 -3.15 -18.00 -2.69
N THR A 208 -2.00 -17.98 -3.34
CA THR A 208 -0.84 -18.78 -2.97
C THR A 208 0.30 -17.91 -2.44
N ALA A 209 1.22 -18.49 -1.68
CA ALA A 209 2.46 -17.82 -1.26
C ALA A 209 3.25 -17.26 -2.46
N ARG A 210 3.19 -17.93 -3.61
CA ARG A 210 3.83 -17.46 -4.85
C ARG A 210 3.16 -16.22 -5.41
N ASP A 211 1.83 -16.14 -5.35
CA ASP A 211 1.09 -14.96 -5.79
C ASP A 211 1.44 -13.77 -4.90
N GLN A 212 1.50 -13.97 -3.58
CA GLN A 212 1.89 -12.93 -2.64
C GLN A 212 3.30 -12.42 -2.89
N LEU A 213 4.29 -13.31 -3.05
CA LEU A 213 5.66 -12.91 -3.39
C LEU A 213 5.73 -12.07 -4.67
N ARG A 214 4.96 -12.46 -5.70
CA ARG A 214 4.91 -11.73 -6.96
C ARG A 214 4.31 -10.35 -6.78
N TYR A 215 3.22 -10.26 -6.01
CA TYR A 215 2.57 -9.01 -5.69
C TYR A 215 3.47 -8.08 -4.86
N ASN A 216 4.05 -8.59 -3.76
CA ASN A 216 4.90 -7.82 -2.88
C ASN A 216 6.15 -7.26 -3.60
N ARG A 217 6.76 -8.03 -4.51
CA ARG A 217 7.86 -7.53 -5.35
C ARG A 217 7.42 -6.44 -6.32
N MET A 218 6.21 -6.53 -6.87
CA MET A 218 5.63 -5.46 -7.69
C MET A 218 5.45 -4.20 -6.85
N ILE A 219 4.84 -4.29 -5.67
CA ILE A 219 4.63 -3.16 -4.74
C ILE A 219 5.97 -2.49 -4.41
N ALA A 220 6.99 -3.25 -4.04
CA ALA A 220 8.31 -2.72 -3.75
C ALA A 220 8.92 -1.97 -4.96
N SER A 221 8.80 -2.55 -6.16
CA SER A 221 9.29 -1.92 -7.40
C SER A 221 8.58 -0.61 -7.71
N LEU A 222 7.27 -0.52 -7.45
CA LEU A 222 6.48 0.71 -7.66
C LEU A 222 6.92 1.85 -6.74
N ALA A 223 7.23 1.54 -5.47
CA ALA A 223 7.75 2.51 -4.51
C ALA A 223 9.14 3.02 -4.94
N HIS A 224 10.05 2.10 -5.24
CA HIS A 224 11.41 2.44 -5.67
C HIS A 224 11.44 3.27 -6.96
N ALA A 225 10.58 2.96 -7.93
CA ALA A 225 10.47 3.74 -9.17
C ALA A 225 10.05 5.20 -8.94
N ARG A 226 9.51 5.51 -7.74
CA ARG A 226 9.09 6.85 -7.30
C ARG A 226 10.08 7.51 -6.34
N GLY A 227 11.22 6.85 -6.06
CA GLY A 227 12.21 7.35 -5.10
C GLY A 227 11.77 7.20 -3.64
N LEU A 228 10.73 6.39 -3.37
CA LEU A 228 10.24 6.11 -2.04
C LEU A 228 10.92 4.85 -1.47
N SER A 229 11.29 4.90 -0.21
CA SER A 229 11.61 3.70 0.57
C SER A 229 10.35 2.87 0.80
N VAL A 230 10.48 1.56 1.04
CA VAL A 230 9.31 0.69 1.22
C VAL A 230 9.47 -0.27 2.40
N GLY A 231 8.46 -0.32 3.27
CA GLY A 231 8.36 -1.23 4.40
C GLY A 231 7.63 -2.53 4.04
N LEU A 232 8.12 -3.67 4.54
CA LEU A 232 7.35 -4.90 4.54
C LEU A 232 6.46 -4.94 5.78
N LYS A 233 5.13 -4.93 5.58
CA LYS A 233 4.19 -5.13 6.68
C LYS A 233 4.03 -6.62 6.95
N ASN A 234 4.28 -7.03 8.20
CA ASN A 234 4.12 -8.43 8.63
C ASN A 234 4.78 -9.45 7.67
N ASP A 235 4.03 -10.42 7.14
CA ASP A 235 4.43 -11.46 6.17
C ASP A 235 5.76 -12.17 6.55
N LEU A 236 5.90 -12.52 7.84
CA LEU A 236 7.12 -13.08 8.42
C LEU A 236 7.64 -14.32 7.67
N PRO A 237 6.77 -15.24 7.20
CA PRO A 237 7.25 -16.44 6.49
C PRO A 237 7.96 -16.15 5.17
N GLN A 238 7.71 -14.98 4.55
CA GLN A 238 8.30 -14.60 3.27
C GLN A 238 9.48 -13.64 3.41
N ILE A 239 9.86 -13.23 4.62
CA ILE A 239 11.02 -12.35 4.86
C ILE A 239 12.29 -12.83 4.14
N PRO A 240 12.66 -14.13 4.15
CA PRO A 240 13.88 -14.58 3.47
C PRO A 240 13.90 -14.24 1.97
N GLN A 241 12.73 -14.22 1.31
CA GLN A 241 12.60 -13.92 -0.12
C GLN A 241 12.37 -12.44 -0.41
N LEU A 242 11.99 -11.65 0.61
CA LEU A 242 11.56 -10.24 0.44
C LEU A 242 12.53 -9.23 1.05
N VAL A 243 13.37 -9.62 2.02
CA VAL A 243 14.26 -8.69 2.71
C VAL A 243 15.19 -7.91 1.76
N ALA A 244 15.56 -8.48 0.62
CA ALA A 244 16.36 -7.80 -0.39
C ALA A 244 15.57 -6.73 -1.18
N HIS A 245 14.25 -6.82 -1.18
CA HIS A 245 13.36 -5.94 -1.95
C HIS A 245 12.76 -4.80 -1.14
N PHE A 246 12.75 -4.91 0.20
CA PHE A 246 12.18 -3.93 1.10
C PHE A 246 13.28 -3.23 1.91
N ASP A 247 13.08 -1.96 2.26
CA ASP A 247 14.10 -1.13 2.91
C ASP A 247 13.99 -1.15 4.44
N PHE A 248 12.84 -1.55 4.97
CA PHE A 248 12.55 -1.71 6.39
C PHE A 248 11.39 -2.70 6.57
N ALA A 249 11.02 -2.98 7.82
CA ALA A 249 9.81 -3.73 8.14
C ALA A 249 8.94 -2.97 9.14
N VAL A 250 7.62 -3.15 9.03
CA VAL A 250 6.64 -2.80 10.06
C VAL A 250 5.96 -4.08 10.50
N ASN A 251 5.94 -4.34 11.80
CA ASN A 251 5.38 -5.58 12.32
C ASN A 251 4.47 -5.31 13.52
N GLU A 252 3.40 -6.06 13.58
CA GLU A 252 2.45 -6.08 14.67
C GLU A 252 2.51 -7.42 15.39
N GLU A 253 2.47 -7.36 16.73
CA GLU A 253 2.18 -8.47 17.63
C GLU A 253 3.20 -9.64 17.59
N CYS A 254 4.44 -9.43 17.10
CA CYS A 254 5.41 -10.53 17.06
C CYS A 254 5.76 -11.08 18.45
N ALA A 255 5.67 -10.29 19.51
CA ALA A 255 5.90 -10.78 20.85
C ALA A 255 4.71 -11.57 21.38
N GLN A 256 3.49 -11.14 21.12
CA GLN A 256 2.28 -11.89 21.45
C GLN A 256 2.31 -13.31 20.85
N TYR A 257 2.89 -13.48 19.68
CA TYR A 257 2.96 -14.77 18.98
C TYR A 257 4.33 -15.47 19.10
N ASP A 258 5.26 -14.93 19.87
CA ASP A 258 6.62 -15.47 20.06
C ASP A 258 7.39 -15.70 18.75
N GLU A 259 7.30 -14.72 17.85
CA GLU A 259 7.88 -14.83 16.51
C GLU A 259 8.79 -13.65 16.10
N CYS A 260 9.13 -12.74 17.05
CA CYS A 260 9.97 -11.56 16.76
C CYS A 260 11.34 -11.91 16.16
N ALA A 261 11.88 -13.09 16.47
CA ALA A 261 13.16 -13.56 15.92
C ALA A 261 13.15 -13.70 14.39
N ALA A 262 11.96 -13.90 13.77
CA ALA A 262 11.80 -13.95 12.32
C ALA A 262 12.14 -12.64 11.60
N LEU A 263 12.14 -11.51 12.33
CA LEU A 263 12.48 -10.17 11.81
C LEU A 263 14.00 -9.92 11.74
N SER A 264 14.82 -10.81 12.33
CA SER A 264 16.27 -10.66 12.38
C SER A 264 16.96 -10.47 11.03
N PRO A 265 16.49 -11.01 9.88
CA PRO A 265 17.12 -10.74 8.58
C PRO A 265 17.13 -9.26 8.19
N PHE A 266 16.10 -8.47 8.56
CA PHE A 266 16.12 -7.02 8.35
C PHE A 266 17.22 -6.36 9.18
N ILE A 267 17.32 -6.70 10.46
CA ILE A 267 18.34 -6.17 11.36
C ILE A 267 19.74 -6.54 10.89
N ALA A 268 19.96 -7.79 10.45
CA ALA A 268 21.23 -8.25 9.90
C ALA A 268 21.60 -7.50 8.61
N ALA A 269 20.60 -7.09 7.81
CA ALA A 269 20.80 -6.27 6.63
C ALA A 269 20.96 -4.76 6.94
N GLY A 270 21.01 -4.36 8.22
CA GLY A 270 21.13 -2.97 8.64
C GLY A 270 19.85 -2.15 8.45
N LYS A 271 18.69 -2.80 8.30
CA LYS A 271 17.39 -2.20 8.04
C LYS A 271 16.57 -2.11 9.33
N ALA A 272 15.82 -1.01 9.49
CA ALA A 272 14.94 -0.84 10.65
C ALA A 272 13.82 -1.88 10.68
N VAL A 273 13.39 -2.21 11.88
CA VAL A 273 12.13 -2.90 12.14
C VAL A 273 11.33 -2.04 13.12
N PHE A 274 10.24 -1.49 12.66
CA PHE A 274 9.25 -0.77 13.43
C PHE A 274 8.22 -1.77 13.93
N HIS A 275 8.09 -1.90 15.26
CA HIS A 275 7.30 -2.97 15.87
C HIS A 275 6.29 -2.40 16.86
N VAL A 276 5.08 -2.95 16.85
CA VAL A 276 3.97 -2.56 17.71
C VAL A 276 3.34 -3.77 18.38
N GLU A 277 3.02 -3.62 19.68
CA GLU A 277 2.14 -4.51 20.44
C GLU A 277 0.89 -3.76 20.89
N TYR A 278 -0.21 -4.48 21.10
CA TYR A 278 -1.46 -3.90 21.57
C TYR A 278 -1.84 -4.36 22.97
N THR A 279 -1.76 -5.64 23.23
CA THR A 279 -2.20 -6.27 24.50
C THR A 279 -1.04 -6.64 25.41
N GLU A 280 0.15 -6.88 24.85
CA GLU A 280 1.33 -7.26 25.61
C GLU A 280 1.87 -6.06 26.42
N PRO A 281 2.08 -6.23 27.74
CA PRO A 281 2.67 -5.18 28.55
C PRO A 281 4.15 -5.00 28.17
N ARG A 282 4.64 -3.75 28.23
CA ARG A 282 6.05 -3.43 27.94
C ARG A 282 7.06 -4.31 28.68
N SER A 283 6.74 -4.70 29.94
CA SER A 283 7.59 -5.59 30.74
C SER A 283 7.73 -6.98 30.14
N GLY A 284 6.75 -7.43 29.33
CA GLY A 284 6.76 -8.76 28.72
C GLY A 284 7.69 -8.86 27.51
N PHE A 285 7.87 -7.78 26.74
CA PHE A 285 8.61 -7.88 25.45
C PHE A 285 9.74 -6.85 25.25
N CYS A 286 9.76 -5.72 25.94
CA CYS A 286 10.74 -4.66 25.64
C CYS A 286 12.20 -5.08 25.84
N ALA A 287 12.49 -6.00 26.78
CA ALA A 287 13.86 -6.50 26.95
C ALA A 287 14.33 -7.28 25.72
N GLU A 288 13.49 -8.19 25.22
CA GLU A 288 13.73 -8.97 24.02
C GLU A 288 13.80 -8.08 22.76
N SER A 289 12.88 -7.14 22.64
CA SER A 289 12.83 -6.17 21.55
C SER A 289 14.14 -5.38 21.44
N ARG A 290 14.69 -4.89 22.58
CA ARG A 290 16.00 -4.22 22.60
C ARG A 290 17.15 -5.17 22.20
N ARG A 291 17.11 -6.41 22.67
CA ARG A 291 18.10 -7.44 22.29
C ARG A 291 18.11 -7.68 20.79
N LEU A 292 16.92 -7.73 20.17
CA LEU A 292 16.73 -7.87 18.74
C LEU A 292 16.89 -6.55 17.97
N ARG A 293 17.11 -5.42 18.65
CA ARG A 293 17.26 -4.09 18.05
C ARG A 293 16.01 -3.61 17.29
N LEU A 294 14.83 -4.04 17.69
CA LEU A 294 13.55 -3.58 17.15
C LEU A 294 13.19 -2.20 17.72
N SER A 295 12.56 -1.38 16.94
CA SER A 295 12.01 -0.08 17.34
C SER A 295 10.56 -0.26 17.82
N SER A 296 10.40 -0.70 19.06
CA SER A 296 9.14 -1.22 19.60
C SER A 296 8.40 -0.24 20.49
N MET A 297 7.07 -0.33 20.43
CA MET A 297 6.17 0.39 21.33
C MET A 297 4.85 -0.36 21.53
N VAL A 298 4.11 -0.01 22.57
CA VAL A 298 2.69 -0.36 22.69
C VAL A 298 1.86 0.76 22.09
N LYS A 299 0.85 0.38 21.34
CA LYS A 299 -0.20 1.25 20.80
C LYS A 299 -1.57 0.78 21.27
N LYS A 300 -2.57 1.62 21.09
CA LYS A 300 -3.98 1.20 21.13
C LYS A 300 -4.42 0.84 19.71
N PRO A 301 -5.41 -0.07 19.57
CA PRO A 301 -5.87 -0.51 18.22
C PRO A 301 -6.34 0.61 17.31
N GLU A 302 -6.80 1.74 17.87
CA GLU A 302 -7.25 2.90 17.10
C GLU A 302 -6.09 3.65 16.40
N LEU A 303 -4.83 3.36 16.76
CA LEU A 303 -3.62 3.99 16.21
C LEU A 303 -3.64 5.52 16.23
N GLY A 304 -4.24 6.10 17.30
CA GLY A 304 -4.22 7.54 17.57
C GLY A 304 -2.88 8.04 18.08
N VAL A 305 -2.88 9.21 18.71
CA VAL A 305 -1.66 9.90 19.19
C VAL A 305 -0.90 9.14 20.29
N TRP A 306 -1.64 8.43 21.17
CA TRP A 306 -1.01 7.75 22.31
C TRP A 306 -0.02 6.67 21.87
N ARG A 307 1.13 6.63 22.55
CA ARG A 307 2.19 5.64 22.37
C ARG A 307 2.92 5.36 23.69
N SER A 308 3.45 4.15 23.85
CA SER A 308 4.30 3.77 24.98
C SER A 308 5.54 3.01 24.50
N PRO A 309 6.64 3.72 24.19
CA PRO A 309 7.83 3.11 23.58
C PRO A 309 8.62 2.24 24.58
N CYS A 310 9.32 1.26 24.06
CA CYS A 310 10.33 0.54 24.78
C CYS A 310 11.57 1.40 25.06
#